data_5794d9ae68584b0a18faeaa57ea3e9a2
#
_entry.id   5794d9ae68584b0a18faeaa57ea3e9a2
#
_cell.length_a   1.000
_cell.length_b   1.000
_cell.length_c   1.000
_cell.angle_alpha   90.00
_cell.angle_beta   90.00
_cell.angle_gamma   90.00
#
_symmetry.space_group_name_H-M   'P 1'
#
loop_
_entity.id
_entity.type
_entity.pdbx_description
1 polymer ?
#
loop_
_entity_poly.entity_id
_entity_poly.type
_entity_poly.pdbx_seq_one_letter_code
_entity_poly.pdbx_strand_id
1 'polypeptide(L)'
;MKLDAHSLRELNLLKYYRLIRKWACKTYGLKDADLELLIYLDCKSRFTRNEFIDGSYTYSWDKDRWERLRRDGWIDVWRQRNRTTIKYSIYKTSFKCSQLISRIYRIMLGQEDLPTSERSVFYNNKSYTDKVYNKAIDDMIKDIDR
;
A
#
# COMPACT_ATOMS: atom_id res chain seq x y z
N MET A 1 -17.03 14.23 4.18
CA MET A 1 -17.20 13.49 5.45
C MET A 1 -16.05 13.87 6.39
N LYS A 2 -16.40 14.32 7.56
CA LYS A 2 -15.41 14.71 8.56
C LYS A 2 -15.25 13.56 9.57
N LEU A 3 -14.06 12.97 9.63
CA LEU A 3 -13.76 11.90 10.58
C LEU A 3 -13.44 12.52 11.94
N ASP A 4 -14.05 12.00 12.98
CA ASP A 4 -13.74 12.36 14.36
C ASP A 4 -13.06 11.18 15.07
N ALA A 5 -12.66 11.40 16.32
CA ALA A 5 -11.97 10.39 17.11
C ALA A 5 -12.84 9.15 17.37
N HIS A 6 -14.14 9.35 17.51
CA HIS A 6 -15.09 8.26 17.73
C HIS A 6 -15.17 7.34 16.51
N SER A 7 -15.29 7.92 15.31
CA SER A 7 -15.30 7.17 14.05
C SER A 7 -14.02 6.35 13.86
N LEU A 8 -12.87 6.94 14.18
CA LEU A 8 -11.58 6.24 14.08
C LEU A 8 -11.49 5.07 15.05
N ARG A 9 -12.03 5.22 16.26
CA ARG A 9 -12.05 4.13 17.23
C ARG A 9 -12.97 2.99 16.79
N GLU A 10 -14.12 3.29 16.23
CA GLU A 10 -15.05 2.28 15.72
C GLU A 10 -14.44 1.47 14.57
N LEU A 11 -13.72 2.13 13.66
CA LEU A 11 -13.05 1.47 12.55
C LEU A 11 -11.91 0.55 13.00
N ASN A 12 -11.34 0.81 14.18
CA ASN A 12 -10.21 0.05 14.72
C ASN A 12 -9.10 -0.14 13.67
N LEU A 13 -8.68 0.97 13.07
CA LEU A 13 -7.84 1.00 11.85
C LEU A 13 -6.57 0.16 11.96
N LEU A 14 -5.95 0.13 13.14
CA LEU A 14 -4.64 -0.52 13.29
C LEU A 14 -4.73 -2.00 13.65
N LYS A 15 -5.93 -2.52 13.98
CA LYS A 15 -6.06 -3.88 14.45
C LYS A 15 -5.52 -4.90 13.45
N TYR A 16 -5.85 -4.74 12.18
CA TYR A 16 -5.41 -5.65 11.12
C TYR A 16 -4.46 -5.01 10.12
N TYR A 17 -4.14 -3.73 10.29
CA TYR A 17 -3.31 -2.99 9.34
C TYR A 17 -1.95 -3.66 9.14
N ARG A 18 -1.29 -4.05 10.21
CA ARG A 18 0.03 -4.69 10.13
C ARG A 18 -0.03 -6.01 9.34
N LEU A 19 -1.07 -6.79 9.55
CA LEU A 19 -1.28 -8.04 8.82
C LEU A 19 -1.48 -7.78 7.32
N ILE A 20 -2.34 -6.83 6.98
CA ILE A 20 -2.63 -6.47 5.59
C ILE A 20 -1.37 -5.94 4.91
N ARG A 21 -0.61 -5.08 5.60
CA ARG A 21 0.66 -4.55 5.10
C ARG A 21 1.65 -5.67 4.82
N LYS A 22 1.81 -6.61 5.72
CA LYS A 22 2.71 -7.75 5.55
C LYS A 22 2.30 -8.63 4.37
N TRP A 23 1.01 -8.88 4.23
CA TRP A 23 0.48 -9.61 3.08
C TRP A 23 0.80 -8.89 1.76
N ALA A 24 0.50 -7.60 1.68
CA ALA A 24 0.72 -6.81 0.47
C ALA A 24 2.22 -6.75 0.11
N CYS A 25 3.07 -6.46 1.08
CA CYS A 25 4.50 -6.36 0.84
C CYS A 25 5.12 -7.70 0.41
N LYS A 26 4.71 -8.81 1.01
CA LYS A 26 5.20 -10.13 0.65
C LYS A 26 4.69 -10.57 -0.73
N THR A 27 3.43 -10.30 -1.02
CA THR A 27 2.82 -10.68 -2.31
C THR A 27 3.43 -9.91 -3.48
N TYR A 28 3.72 -8.64 -3.31
CA TYR A 28 4.11 -7.74 -4.40
C TYR A 28 5.58 -7.31 -4.35
N GLY A 29 6.35 -7.78 -3.38
CA GLY A 29 7.78 -7.48 -3.28
C GLY A 29 8.07 -6.03 -2.90
N LEU A 30 7.21 -5.42 -2.08
CA LEU A 30 7.38 -4.06 -1.59
C LEU A 30 7.97 -4.05 -0.17
N LYS A 31 8.63 -2.96 0.18
CA LYS A 31 8.98 -2.66 1.56
C LYS A 31 7.81 -1.94 2.24
N ASP A 32 7.74 -2.02 3.57
CA ASP A 32 6.65 -1.38 4.34
C ASP A 32 6.55 0.12 4.04
N ALA A 33 7.69 0.82 4.02
CA ALA A 33 7.72 2.25 3.72
C ALA A 33 7.32 2.56 2.28
N ASP A 34 7.64 1.68 1.33
CA ASP A 34 7.23 1.84 -0.06
C ASP A 34 5.71 1.80 -0.19
N LEU A 35 5.08 0.84 0.47
CA LEU A 35 3.62 0.70 0.43
C LEU A 35 2.92 1.91 1.04
N GLU A 36 3.37 2.36 2.19
CA GLU A 36 2.78 3.52 2.88
C GLU A 36 2.92 4.79 2.05
N LEU A 37 4.07 4.97 1.41
CA LEU A 37 4.30 6.09 0.51
C LEU A 37 3.37 6.03 -0.71
N LEU A 38 3.17 4.85 -1.31
CA LEU A 38 2.25 4.68 -2.43
C LEU A 38 0.80 4.99 -2.04
N ILE A 39 0.38 4.60 -0.85
CA ILE A 39 -0.95 4.95 -0.32
C ILE A 39 -1.09 6.47 -0.19
N TYR A 40 -0.07 7.14 0.32
CA TYR A 40 -0.05 8.60 0.41
C TYR A 40 -0.17 9.25 -0.98
N LEU A 41 0.61 8.76 -1.96
CA LEU A 41 0.60 9.30 -3.31
C LEU A 41 -0.72 9.04 -4.04
N ASP A 42 -1.36 7.91 -3.78
CA ASP A 42 -2.66 7.58 -4.36
C ASP A 42 -3.74 8.59 -3.95
N CYS A 43 -3.62 9.17 -2.76
CA CYS A 43 -4.53 10.22 -2.30
C CYS A 43 -4.40 11.53 -3.11
N LYS A 44 -3.28 11.72 -3.80
CA LYS A 44 -3.02 12.94 -4.57
C LYS A 44 -3.45 12.88 -6.03
N SER A 45 -3.80 11.75 -6.54
CA SER A 45 -4.08 11.42 -7.94
C SER A 45 -2.92 11.70 -8.90
N ARG A 46 -2.31 12.88 -8.87
CA ARG A 46 -1.13 13.26 -9.69
C ARG A 46 -0.13 14.01 -8.84
N PHE A 47 1.16 13.82 -9.11
CA PHE A 47 2.23 14.42 -8.30
C PHE A 47 3.50 14.63 -9.11
N THR A 48 4.31 15.57 -8.64
CA THR A 48 5.66 15.82 -9.15
C THR A 48 6.67 15.02 -8.33
N ARG A 49 7.91 14.95 -8.83
CA ARG A 49 9.01 14.35 -8.06
C ARG A 49 9.23 15.08 -6.73
N ASN A 50 9.06 16.40 -6.72
CA ASN A 50 9.18 17.18 -5.47
C ASN A 50 8.13 16.81 -4.44
N GLU A 51 6.89 16.58 -4.88
CA GLU A 51 5.83 16.12 -3.97
C GLU A 51 6.11 14.71 -3.43
N PHE A 52 6.73 13.84 -4.23
CA PHE A 52 7.21 12.55 -3.76
C PHE A 52 8.29 12.73 -2.67
N ILE A 53 9.25 13.61 -2.89
CA ILE A 53 10.30 13.91 -1.92
C ILE A 53 9.69 14.46 -0.63
N ASP A 54 8.74 15.40 -0.74
CA ASP A 54 8.04 15.98 0.41
C ASP A 54 7.27 14.92 1.20
N GLY A 55 6.59 14.00 0.52
CA GLY A 55 5.91 12.88 1.16
C GLY A 55 6.87 11.92 1.85
N SER A 56 8.10 11.83 1.34
CA SER A 56 9.14 10.97 1.92
C SER A 56 9.81 11.57 3.16
N TYR A 57 9.46 12.78 3.55
CA TYR A 57 10.09 13.49 4.67
C TYR A 57 9.99 12.70 5.98
N THR A 58 8.87 12.04 6.18
CA THR A 58 8.65 11.18 7.35
C THR A 58 9.32 9.81 7.24
N TYR A 59 9.83 9.44 6.06
CA TYR A 59 10.40 8.11 5.79
C TYR A 59 11.81 8.20 5.26
N SER A 60 12.66 9.02 5.56
CA SER A 60 13.98 9.23 4.97
C SER A 60 14.00 9.12 3.43
N TRP A 61 14.44 10.19 2.78
CA TRP A 61 14.58 10.24 1.33
C TRP A 61 15.53 9.16 0.83
N ASP A 62 15.09 8.42 -0.19
CA ASP A 62 15.89 7.41 -0.86
C ASP A 62 15.68 7.53 -2.37
N LYS A 63 16.71 7.95 -3.08
CA LYS A 63 16.70 8.05 -4.54
C LYS A 63 16.45 6.69 -5.19
N ASP A 64 17.01 5.63 -4.63
CA ASP A 64 16.85 4.28 -5.15
C ASP A 64 15.38 3.82 -5.04
N ARG A 65 14.67 4.27 -4.01
CA ARG A 65 13.23 3.99 -3.86
C ARG A 65 12.43 4.58 -5.02
N TRP A 66 12.68 5.82 -5.39
CA TRP A 66 12.02 6.46 -6.52
C TRP A 66 12.24 5.70 -7.81
N GLU A 67 13.50 5.38 -8.13
CA GLU A 67 13.86 4.66 -9.34
C GLU A 67 13.30 3.24 -9.35
N ARG A 68 13.34 2.55 -8.20
CA ARG A 68 12.81 1.20 -8.05
C ARG A 68 11.29 1.16 -8.27
N LEU A 69 10.55 2.07 -7.65
CA LEU A 69 9.09 2.11 -7.79
C LEU A 69 8.67 2.43 -9.23
N ARG A 70 9.41 3.28 -9.91
CA ARG A 70 9.16 3.55 -11.33
C ARG A 70 9.50 2.34 -12.21
N ARG A 71 10.65 1.74 -12.00
CA ARG A 71 11.11 0.57 -12.75
C ARG A 71 10.15 -0.62 -12.58
N ASP A 72 9.67 -0.84 -11.38
CA ASP A 72 8.78 -1.96 -11.07
C ASP A 72 7.31 -1.70 -11.45
N GLY A 73 7.03 -0.54 -12.02
CA GLY A 73 5.71 -0.23 -12.57
C GLY A 73 4.67 0.23 -11.54
N TRP A 74 5.10 0.74 -10.38
CA TRP A 74 4.19 1.30 -9.37
C TRP A 74 3.85 2.76 -9.63
N ILE A 75 4.76 3.49 -10.26
CA ILE A 75 4.60 4.91 -10.59
C ILE A 75 4.78 5.06 -12.10
N ASP A 76 3.80 5.70 -12.75
CA ASP A 76 3.83 5.97 -14.18
C ASP A 76 3.98 7.47 -14.45
N VAL A 77 4.50 7.80 -15.62
CA VAL A 77 4.48 9.17 -16.13
C VAL A 77 3.08 9.46 -16.67
N TRP A 78 2.41 10.46 -16.12
CA TRP A 78 1.13 10.91 -16.64
C TRP A 78 1.30 11.93 -17.76
N ARG A 79 2.23 12.87 -17.61
CA ARG A 79 2.51 13.89 -18.60
C ARG A 79 3.95 14.35 -18.50
N GLN A 80 4.59 14.50 -19.65
CA GLN A 80 5.95 15.01 -19.73
C GLN A 80 6.02 16.15 -20.74
N ARG A 81 6.68 17.26 -20.38
CA ARG A 81 6.99 18.35 -21.28
C ARG A 81 8.50 18.53 -21.37
N ASN A 82 9.04 18.42 -22.58
CA ASN A 82 10.45 18.66 -22.91
C ASN A 82 10.54 19.92 -23.78
N ARG A 83 10.28 21.08 -23.22
CA ARG A 83 10.56 22.34 -23.90
C ARG A 83 11.96 22.79 -23.55
N THR A 84 12.63 23.53 -24.47
CA THR A 84 14.01 24.00 -24.32
C THR A 84 14.26 24.79 -23.04
N THR A 85 13.25 25.46 -22.51
CA THR A 85 13.36 26.30 -21.31
C THR A 85 12.74 25.69 -20.05
N ILE A 86 11.78 24.77 -20.19
CA ILE A 86 11.08 24.17 -19.05
C ILE A 86 10.87 22.68 -19.28
N LYS A 87 11.57 21.87 -18.49
CA LYS A 87 11.36 20.41 -18.47
C LYS A 87 10.64 20.06 -17.17
N TYR A 88 9.47 19.44 -17.29
CA TYR A 88 8.80 18.90 -16.12
C TYR A 88 8.07 17.60 -16.46
N SER A 89 7.94 16.75 -15.47
CA SER A 89 7.17 15.52 -15.57
C SER A 89 6.16 15.48 -14.44
N ILE A 90 4.95 15.06 -14.77
CA ILE A 90 3.89 14.80 -13.81
C ILE A 90 3.66 13.29 -13.79
N TYR A 91 3.60 12.73 -12.60
CA TYR A 91 3.48 11.30 -12.36
C TYR A 91 2.13 10.95 -11.76
N LYS A 92 1.78 9.70 -11.84
CA LYS A 92 0.60 9.12 -11.17
C LYS A 92 0.95 7.73 -10.66
N THR A 93 0.17 7.25 -9.69
CA THR A 93 0.22 5.82 -9.35
C THR A 93 -0.29 5.01 -10.55
N SER A 94 0.36 3.90 -10.85
CA SER A 94 -0.03 3.04 -11.96
C SER A 94 -1.40 2.38 -11.71
N PHE A 95 -1.99 1.83 -12.74
CA PHE A 95 -3.22 1.05 -12.62
C PHE A 95 -3.05 -0.12 -11.64
N LYS A 96 -1.93 -0.82 -11.73
CA LYS A 96 -1.55 -1.90 -10.81
C LYS A 96 -1.51 -1.42 -9.36
N CYS A 97 -0.93 -0.26 -9.13
CA CYS A 97 -0.84 0.36 -7.80
C CYS A 97 -2.23 0.71 -7.26
N SER A 98 -3.04 1.38 -8.06
CA SER A 98 -4.39 1.77 -7.66
C SER A 98 -5.28 0.56 -7.37
N GLN A 99 -5.12 -0.52 -8.13
CA GLN A 99 -5.84 -1.78 -7.86
C GLN A 99 -5.44 -2.38 -6.53
N LEU A 100 -4.14 -2.42 -6.23
CA LEU A 100 -3.65 -2.94 -4.96
C LEU A 100 -4.19 -2.12 -3.79
N ILE A 101 -4.10 -0.80 -3.88
CA ILE A 101 -4.55 0.09 -2.80
C ILE A 101 -6.06 -0.03 -2.59
N SER A 102 -6.84 -0.09 -3.67
CA SER A 102 -8.29 -0.30 -3.57
C SER A 102 -8.62 -1.64 -2.91
N ARG A 103 -7.86 -2.68 -3.23
CA ARG A 103 -8.00 -3.98 -2.61
C ARG A 103 -7.68 -3.94 -1.11
N ILE A 104 -6.63 -3.24 -0.73
CA ILE A 104 -6.27 -3.04 0.68
C ILE A 104 -7.44 -2.38 1.44
N TYR A 105 -8.04 -1.35 0.87
CA TYR A 105 -9.19 -0.68 1.48
C TYR A 105 -10.39 -1.62 1.61
N ARG A 106 -10.69 -2.42 0.60
CA ARG A 106 -11.80 -3.39 0.67
C ARG A 106 -11.54 -4.43 1.76
N ILE A 107 -10.32 -4.90 1.91
CA ILE A 107 -9.96 -5.85 2.97
C ILE A 107 -10.10 -5.19 4.34
N MET A 108 -9.64 -3.96 4.50
CA MET A 108 -9.76 -3.22 5.76
C MET A 108 -11.22 -2.97 6.15
N LEU A 109 -12.09 -2.77 5.16
CA LEU A 109 -13.53 -2.52 5.39
C LEU A 109 -14.35 -3.81 5.52
N GLY A 110 -13.73 -4.97 5.41
CA GLY A 110 -14.41 -6.26 5.49
C GLY A 110 -15.17 -6.66 4.23
N GLN A 111 -14.96 -5.97 3.12
CA GLN A 111 -15.62 -6.26 1.83
C GLN A 111 -14.93 -7.37 1.05
N GLU A 112 -13.70 -7.70 1.39
CA GLU A 112 -12.91 -8.75 0.78
C GLU A 112 -12.06 -9.42 1.85
N ASP A 113 -11.87 -10.73 1.75
CA ASP A 113 -11.05 -11.50 2.69
C ASP A 113 -9.64 -11.71 2.11
N LEU A 114 -8.65 -11.77 2.99
CA LEU A 114 -7.30 -12.17 2.60
C LEU A 114 -7.31 -13.64 2.17
N PRO A 115 -6.48 -14.03 1.18
CA PRO A 115 -6.37 -15.43 0.78
C PRO A 115 -5.98 -16.34 1.94
N THR A 116 -6.63 -17.49 2.05
CA THR A 116 -6.41 -18.46 3.11
C THR A 116 -5.89 -19.80 2.57
N SER A 117 -5.41 -20.66 3.47
CA SER A 117 -4.94 -22.01 3.15
C SER A 117 -3.86 -21.99 2.07
N GLU A 118 -4.00 -22.77 1.03
CA GLU A 118 -3.01 -22.88 -0.05
C GLU A 118 -2.82 -21.60 -0.85
N ARG A 119 -3.81 -20.71 -0.85
CA ARG A 119 -3.75 -19.42 -1.54
C ARG A 119 -3.04 -18.35 -0.71
N SER A 120 -2.80 -18.60 0.56
CA SER A 120 -2.11 -17.65 1.42
C SER A 120 -0.65 -17.53 1.02
N VAL A 121 -0.14 -16.31 0.96
CA VAL A 121 1.28 -16.03 0.73
C VAL A 121 2.16 -16.59 1.86
N PHE A 122 1.55 -16.90 3.01
CA PHE A 122 2.22 -17.47 4.18
C PHE A 122 2.08 -19.00 4.29
N TYR A 123 1.49 -19.64 3.28
CA TYR A 123 1.15 -21.08 3.34
C TYR A 123 2.40 -21.98 3.47
N ASN A 124 3.41 -21.76 2.64
CA ASN A 124 4.61 -22.60 2.58
C ASN A 124 5.63 -22.27 3.66
N ASN A 125 5.17 -21.95 4.85
CA ASN A 125 6.01 -21.34 5.83
C ASN A 125 6.43 -22.26 6.92
N LYS A 126 7.73 -22.45 6.95
CA LYS A 126 8.43 -23.14 8.02
C LYS A 126 8.75 -22.22 9.19
N SER A 127 8.50 -20.90 9.06
CA SER A 127 8.81 -19.94 10.11
C SER A 127 7.63 -19.76 11.08
N TYR A 128 7.93 -19.48 12.32
CA TYR A 128 6.95 -19.18 13.35
C TYR A 128 6.10 -17.96 12.99
N THR A 129 6.74 -16.93 12.43
CA THR A 129 6.07 -15.69 12.04
C THR A 129 4.94 -15.93 11.03
N ASP A 130 5.19 -16.81 10.07
CA ASP A 130 4.19 -17.10 9.03
C ASP A 130 3.01 -17.91 9.58
N LYS A 131 3.27 -18.78 10.53
CA LYS A 131 2.17 -19.49 11.25
C LYS A 131 1.30 -18.51 12.01
N VAL A 132 1.91 -17.51 12.66
CA VAL A 132 1.20 -16.46 13.36
C VAL A 132 0.35 -15.63 12.38
N TYR A 133 0.88 -15.28 11.22
CA TYR A 133 0.12 -14.53 10.22
C TYR A 133 -1.05 -15.32 9.63
N ASN A 134 -0.88 -16.61 9.35
CA ASN A 134 -1.98 -17.45 8.89
C ASN A 134 -3.11 -17.53 9.92
N LYS A 135 -2.76 -17.68 11.19
CA LYS A 135 -3.77 -17.68 12.27
C LYS A 135 -4.44 -16.32 12.38
N ALA A 136 -3.68 -15.23 12.24
CA ALA A 136 -4.23 -13.87 12.27
C ALA A 136 -5.23 -13.64 11.14
N ILE A 137 -4.97 -14.17 9.95
CA ILE A 137 -5.91 -14.09 8.82
C ILE A 137 -7.23 -14.80 9.16
N ASP A 138 -7.16 -16.00 9.71
CA ASP A 138 -8.35 -16.76 10.11
C ASP A 138 -9.14 -16.01 11.19
N ASP A 139 -8.46 -15.44 12.16
CA ASP A 139 -9.09 -14.65 13.23
C ASP A 139 -9.76 -13.38 12.68
N MET A 140 -9.11 -12.71 11.73
CA MET A 140 -9.67 -11.53 11.07
C MET A 140 -10.95 -11.86 10.32
N ILE A 141 -10.97 -12.95 9.56
CA ILE A 141 -12.15 -13.39 8.80
C ILE A 141 -13.31 -13.67 9.76
N LYS A 142 -13.05 -14.35 10.86
CA LYS A 142 -14.08 -14.64 11.88
C LYS A 142 -14.63 -13.36 12.52
N ASP A 143 -13.78 -12.39 12.80
CA ASP A 143 -14.19 -11.11 13.40
C ASP A 143 -15.11 -10.31 12.47
N ILE A 144 -14.82 -10.31 11.17
CA ILE A 144 -15.57 -9.55 10.18
C ILE A 144 -16.91 -10.21 9.86
N ASP A 145 -16.97 -11.54 9.86
CA ASP A 145 -18.19 -12.29 9.55
C ASP A 145 -19.22 -12.31 10.68
N ARG A 146 -18.96 -11.65 11.78
CA ARG A 146 -19.89 -11.55 12.91
C ARG A 146 -20.92 -10.45 12.73
#